data_499da277089b58f79a33bfe928174dde
#
_entry.id   499da277089b58f79a33bfe928174dde
#
_cell.length_a   1.000
_cell.length_b   1.000
_cell.length_c   1.000
_cell.angle_alpha   90.00
_cell.angle_beta   90.00
_cell.angle_gamma   90.00
#
_symmetry.space_group_name_H-M   'P 1'
#
loop_
_entity.id
_entity.type
_entity.pdbx_description
1 polymer ?
#
loop_
_entity_poly.entity_id
_entity_poly.type
_entity_poly.pdbx_seq_one_letter_code
_entity_poly.pdbx_strand_id
1 'polypeptide(L)'
;HGVRAALQQLEAVLARTRGRVWLFGEIIHNDTVNEHFRQRGVYILPEGQLEDSFAATAAGDTFVIPAFGLERDLERRLRAFADDVVDTTCDCVKLVWAFVEAQAAARRTILLHGKPNHPETRATLSRALTPANAAIVVPDLDHARWLANGIHAASLADYPPELVHHPDHVDLTRLAMANQTTMLF
;
A
#
# COMPACT_ATOMS: atom_id res chain seq x y z
N HIS A 1 13.24 -9.15 8.19
CA HIS A 1 13.88 -9.51 6.91
C HIS A 1 13.55 -8.50 5.79
N GLY A 2 12.30 -8.06 5.64
CA GLY A 2 11.86 -7.20 4.53
C GLY A 2 12.55 -5.84 4.44
N VAL A 3 12.68 -5.13 5.56
CA VAL A 3 13.38 -3.82 5.61
C VAL A 3 14.81 -3.94 5.09
N ARG A 4 15.57 -4.94 5.56
CA ARG A 4 16.96 -5.14 5.11
C ARG A 4 17.04 -5.41 3.62
N ALA A 5 16.13 -6.20 3.07
CA ALA A 5 16.09 -6.52 1.65
C ALA A 5 15.80 -5.26 0.81
N ALA A 6 14.83 -4.43 1.21
CA ALA A 6 14.52 -3.17 0.54
C ALA A 6 15.70 -2.21 0.51
N LEU A 7 16.41 -2.05 1.65
CA LEU A 7 17.60 -1.21 1.73
C LEU A 7 18.73 -1.72 0.84
N GLN A 8 18.99 -3.04 0.85
CA GLN A 8 20.01 -3.66 -0.01
C GLN A 8 19.68 -3.49 -1.51
N GLN A 9 18.42 -3.61 -1.88
CA GLN A 9 17.98 -3.38 -3.26
C GLN A 9 18.18 -1.93 -3.68
N LEU A 10 17.82 -0.95 -2.82
CA LEU A 10 18.03 0.47 -3.11
C LEU A 10 19.52 0.80 -3.25
N GLU A 11 20.38 0.22 -2.40
CA GLU A 11 21.84 0.32 -2.53
C GLU A 11 22.34 -0.21 -3.89
N ALA A 12 21.85 -1.37 -4.31
CA ALA A 12 22.20 -1.97 -5.59
C ALA A 12 21.71 -1.11 -6.78
N VAL A 13 20.53 -0.48 -6.65
CA VAL A 13 20.01 0.47 -7.64
C VAL A 13 20.96 1.66 -7.76
N LEU A 14 21.34 2.29 -6.65
CA LEU A 14 22.26 3.42 -6.65
C LEU A 14 23.62 3.09 -7.29
N ALA A 15 24.11 1.87 -7.07
CA ALA A 15 25.41 1.45 -7.63
C ALA A 15 25.37 1.24 -9.14
N ARG A 16 24.22 0.90 -9.75
CA ARG A 16 24.09 0.56 -11.18
C ARG A 16 23.48 1.68 -12.03
N THR A 17 22.66 2.54 -11.43
CA THR A 17 21.93 3.58 -12.17
C THR A 17 22.85 4.69 -12.59
N ARG A 18 22.78 5.09 -13.87
CA ARG A 18 23.52 6.25 -14.42
C ARG A 18 22.70 7.53 -14.41
N GLY A 19 21.38 7.42 -14.45
CA GLY A 19 20.43 8.51 -14.31
C GLY A 19 20.09 8.80 -12.85
N ARG A 20 18.94 9.43 -12.62
CA ARG A 20 18.42 9.70 -11.29
C ARG A 20 17.71 8.47 -10.73
N VAL A 21 17.70 8.35 -9.41
CA VAL A 21 16.91 7.34 -8.69
C VAL A 21 15.74 8.03 -8.02
N TRP A 22 14.53 7.65 -8.40
CA TRP A 22 13.28 8.18 -7.88
C TRP A 22 12.62 7.16 -6.97
N LEU A 23 12.34 7.54 -5.73
CA LEU A 23 11.68 6.69 -4.73
C LEU A 23 10.29 7.25 -4.42
N PHE A 24 9.26 6.43 -4.53
CA PHE A 24 7.87 6.81 -4.27
C PHE A 24 7.54 6.74 -2.78
N GLY A 25 7.62 7.87 -2.09
CA GLY A 25 7.50 7.95 -0.65
C GLY A 25 8.77 7.49 0.06
N GLU A 26 8.67 7.15 1.32
CA GLU A 26 9.79 6.68 2.13
C GLU A 26 10.13 5.22 1.83
N ILE A 27 11.42 4.86 1.80
CA ILE A 27 11.80 3.45 1.65
C ILE A 27 11.29 2.61 2.84
N ILE A 28 11.39 3.19 4.02
CA ILE A 28 10.85 2.71 5.30
C ILE A 28 10.52 3.91 6.19
N HIS A 29 9.69 3.74 7.22
CA HIS A 29 9.40 4.78 8.19
C HIS A 29 10.57 5.03 9.15
N ASN A 30 11.63 5.64 8.63
CA ASN A 30 12.82 6.04 9.40
C ASN A 30 13.49 7.24 8.74
N ASP A 31 13.32 8.41 9.32
CA ASP A 31 13.81 9.68 8.78
C ASP A 31 15.33 9.68 8.57
N THR A 32 16.10 9.09 9.49
CA THR A 32 17.56 9.00 9.38
C THR A 32 17.98 8.20 8.15
N VAL A 33 17.29 7.09 7.88
CA VAL A 33 17.55 6.24 6.71
C VAL A 33 17.14 6.97 5.43
N ASN A 34 15.97 7.59 5.42
CA ASN A 34 15.50 8.33 4.25
C ASN A 34 16.42 9.52 3.93
N GLU A 35 16.88 10.25 4.95
CA GLU A 35 17.83 11.36 4.78
C GLU A 35 19.19 10.87 4.26
N HIS A 36 19.68 9.74 4.75
CA HIS A 36 20.91 9.14 4.24
C HIS A 36 20.81 8.88 2.72
N PHE A 37 19.69 8.38 2.22
CA PHE A 37 19.50 8.14 0.79
C PHE A 37 19.31 9.45 0.00
N ARG A 38 18.65 10.48 0.56
CA ARG A 38 18.58 11.81 -0.07
C ARG A 38 19.97 12.40 -0.29
N GLN A 39 20.83 12.35 0.71
CA GLN A 39 22.21 12.85 0.61
C GLN A 39 23.04 12.10 -0.43
N ARG A 40 22.65 10.88 -0.78
CA ARG A 40 23.26 10.06 -1.83
C ARG A 40 22.61 10.23 -3.20
N GLY A 41 21.72 11.18 -3.35
CA GLY A 41 21.12 11.54 -4.63
C GLY A 41 19.83 10.79 -4.98
N VAL A 42 19.17 10.14 -4.00
CA VAL A 42 17.81 9.59 -4.20
C VAL A 42 16.80 10.72 -4.10
N TYR A 43 15.98 10.86 -5.12
CA TYR A 43 14.84 11.78 -5.14
C TYR A 43 13.64 11.09 -4.51
N ILE A 44 13.36 11.43 -3.25
CA ILE A 44 12.19 10.90 -2.53
C ILE A 44 10.99 11.79 -2.86
N LEU A 45 10.03 11.22 -3.55
CA LEU A 45 8.81 11.89 -3.98
C LEU A 45 7.76 11.80 -2.88
N PRO A 46 7.22 12.94 -2.43
CA PRO A 46 6.07 12.91 -1.53
C PRO A 46 4.89 12.21 -2.18
N GLU A 47 4.08 11.57 -1.36
CA GLU A 47 2.81 11.03 -1.82
C GLU A 47 1.95 12.11 -2.47
N GLY A 48 1.36 11.81 -3.64
CA GLY A 48 0.52 12.74 -4.38
C GLY A 48 1.25 13.58 -5.44
N GLN A 49 2.59 13.62 -5.50
CA GLN A 49 3.36 14.38 -6.50
C GLN A 49 3.83 13.55 -7.70
N LEU A 50 3.23 12.40 -7.94
CA LEU A 50 3.66 11.51 -9.02
C LEU A 50 3.52 12.11 -10.42
N GLU A 51 2.45 12.82 -10.68
CA GLU A 51 2.19 13.40 -12.01
C GLU A 51 3.20 14.48 -12.37
N ASP A 52 3.57 15.30 -11.40
CA ASP A 52 4.61 16.33 -11.56
C ASP A 52 6.00 15.69 -11.79
N SER A 53 6.22 14.51 -11.23
CA SER A 53 7.49 13.78 -11.32
C SER A 53 7.73 13.22 -12.72
N PHE A 54 6.69 12.75 -13.42
CA PHE A 54 6.82 12.22 -14.78
C PHE A 54 7.34 13.28 -15.75
N ALA A 55 6.94 14.53 -15.58
CA ALA A 55 7.42 15.64 -16.42
C ALA A 55 8.92 15.96 -16.21
N ALA A 56 9.48 15.59 -15.06
CA ALA A 56 10.87 15.90 -14.70
C ALA A 56 11.87 14.76 -14.98
N THR A 57 11.41 13.61 -15.48
CA THR A 57 12.24 12.42 -15.67
C THR A 57 12.96 12.41 -17.02
N ALA A 58 14.04 11.63 -17.12
CA ALA A 58 14.84 11.47 -18.32
C ALA A 58 15.14 9.99 -18.61
N ALA A 59 15.55 9.71 -19.83
CA ALA A 59 16.01 8.37 -20.21
C ALA A 59 17.18 7.92 -19.32
N GLY A 60 17.09 6.69 -18.78
CA GLY A 60 18.08 6.13 -17.87
C GLY A 60 17.80 6.38 -16.38
N ASP A 61 16.72 7.08 -16.04
CA ASP A 61 16.24 7.19 -14.67
C ASP A 61 15.66 5.83 -14.19
N THR A 62 15.85 5.51 -12.92
CA THR A 62 15.31 4.31 -12.27
C THR A 62 14.28 4.70 -11.22
N PHE A 63 13.17 4.00 -11.20
CA PHE A 63 12.09 4.21 -10.24
C PHE A 63 12.06 3.07 -9.22
N VAL A 64 11.92 3.42 -7.96
CA VAL A 64 11.89 2.43 -6.86
C VAL A 64 10.54 2.49 -6.15
N ILE A 65 9.87 1.35 -6.10
CA ILE A 65 8.67 1.15 -5.29
C ILE A 65 9.12 0.82 -3.87
N PRO A 66 8.63 1.54 -2.84
CA PRO A 66 9.07 1.35 -1.45
C PRO A 66 8.65 0.00 -0.86
N ALA A 67 9.17 -0.30 0.34
CA ALA A 67 8.88 -1.56 1.04
C ALA A 67 7.39 -1.78 1.35
N PHE A 68 6.61 -0.72 1.42
CA PHE A 68 5.15 -0.76 1.66
C PHE A 68 4.32 -1.03 0.39
N GLY A 69 4.96 -0.97 -0.78
CA GLY A 69 4.30 -1.04 -2.07
C GLY A 69 3.65 0.26 -2.52
N LEU A 70 2.94 0.20 -3.63
CA LEU A 70 2.12 1.28 -4.20
C LEU A 70 0.69 0.79 -4.42
N GLU A 71 -0.24 1.74 -4.46
CA GLU A 71 -1.60 1.48 -4.91
C GLU A 71 -1.60 0.92 -6.34
N ARG A 72 -2.50 -0.03 -6.62
CA ARG A 72 -2.52 -0.81 -7.88
C ARG A 72 -2.50 0.07 -9.14
N ASP A 73 -3.35 1.09 -9.18
CA ASP A 73 -3.45 1.96 -10.36
C ASP A 73 -2.20 2.81 -10.54
N LEU A 74 -1.63 3.26 -9.43
CA LEU A 74 -0.40 4.02 -9.42
C LEU A 74 0.78 3.18 -9.92
N GLU A 75 0.92 1.96 -9.40
CA GLU A 75 1.92 1.01 -9.87
C GLU A 75 1.77 0.69 -11.36
N ARG A 76 0.53 0.47 -11.83
CA ARG A 76 0.26 0.23 -13.24
C ARG A 76 0.70 1.41 -14.11
N ARG A 77 0.37 2.64 -13.70
CA ARG A 77 0.78 3.87 -14.42
C ARG A 77 2.29 4.02 -14.44
N LEU A 78 2.95 3.79 -13.32
CA LEU A 78 4.40 3.82 -13.22
C LEU A 78 5.05 2.83 -14.19
N ARG A 79 4.60 1.58 -14.19
CA ARG A 79 5.14 0.52 -15.06
C ARG A 79 4.84 0.75 -16.55
N ALA A 80 3.78 1.48 -16.88
CA ALA A 80 3.48 1.87 -18.25
C ALA A 80 4.34 3.06 -18.72
N PHE A 81 4.82 3.87 -17.79
CA PHE A 81 5.60 5.07 -18.07
C PHE A 81 7.11 4.83 -18.06
N ALA A 82 7.63 4.05 -17.14
CA ALA A 82 9.05 3.92 -16.84
C ALA A 82 9.65 2.62 -17.40
N ASP A 83 10.82 2.75 -18.03
CA ASP A 83 11.57 1.59 -18.55
C ASP A 83 12.25 0.75 -17.45
N ASP A 84 12.68 1.38 -16.35
CA ASP A 84 13.35 0.72 -15.23
C ASP A 84 12.61 0.98 -13.90
N VAL A 85 11.91 -0.05 -13.43
CA VAL A 85 11.18 -0.04 -12.16
C VAL A 85 11.67 -1.15 -11.28
N VAL A 86 12.19 -0.81 -10.11
CA VAL A 86 12.62 -1.75 -9.08
C VAL A 86 11.58 -1.80 -7.96
N ASP A 87 11.00 -2.97 -7.77
CA ASP A 87 9.98 -3.21 -6.75
C ASP A 87 10.64 -3.78 -5.48
N THR A 88 10.75 -2.94 -4.44
CA THR A 88 11.29 -3.34 -3.14
C THR A 88 10.19 -3.73 -2.13
N THR A 89 8.94 -3.89 -2.59
CA THR A 89 7.83 -4.30 -1.71
C THR A 89 8.17 -5.56 -0.94
N CYS A 90 7.98 -5.51 0.36
CA CYS A 90 8.26 -6.62 1.27
C CYS A 90 7.42 -7.86 0.89
N ASP A 91 8.04 -9.05 0.94
CA ASP A 91 7.35 -10.31 0.64
C ASP A 91 6.15 -10.56 1.57
N CYS A 92 6.22 -10.13 2.84
CA CYS A 92 5.08 -10.20 3.75
C CYS A 92 3.89 -9.38 3.25
N VAL A 93 4.14 -8.18 2.72
CA VAL A 93 3.10 -7.33 2.11
C VAL A 93 2.52 -8.02 0.87
N LYS A 94 3.37 -8.59 0.00
CA LYS A 94 2.92 -9.34 -1.19
C LYS A 94 2.08 -10.56 -0.83
N LEU A 95 2.38 -11.25 0.27
CA LEU A 95 1.55 -12.36 0.77
C LEU A 95 0.16 -11.88 1.20
N VAL A 96 0.08 -10.75 1.91
CA VAL A 96 -1.21 -10.12 2.27
C VAL A 96 -1.98 -9.75 1.01
N TRP A 97 -1.32 -9.17 0.01
CA TRP A 97 -1.95 -8.82 -1.28
C TRP A 97 -2.55 -10.04 -1.98
N ALA A 98 -1.77 -11.12 -2.11
CA ALA A 98 -2.26 -12.36 -2.72
C ALA A 98 -3.48 -12.92 -1.98
N PHE A 99 -3.48 -12.84 -0.64
CA PHE A 99 -4.63 -13.24 0.17
C PHE A 99 -5.85 -12.36 -0.11
N VAL A 100 -5.74 -11.02 0.00
CA VAL A 100 -6.90 -10.14 -0.18
C VAL A 100 -7.45 -10.20 -1.61
N GLU A 101 -6.60 -10.35 -2.61
CA GLU A 101 -7.02 -10.54 -4.01
C GLU A 101 -7.84 -11.83 -4.19
N ALA A 102 -7.40 -12.93 -3.60
CA ALA A 102 -8.14 -14.20 -3.65
C ALA A 102 -9.50 -14.09 -2.94
N GLN A 103 -9.55 -13.42 -1.78
CA GLN A 103 -10.81 -13.22 -1.05
C GLN A 103 -11.75 -12.25 -1.77
N ALA A 104 -11.22 -11.19 -2.39
CA ALA A 104 -12.00 -10.27 -3.21
C ALA A 104 -12.59 -10.95 -4.46
N ALA A 105 -11.82 -11.80 -5.13
CA ALA A 105 -12.31 -12.62 -6.24
C ALA A 105 -13.44 -13.58 -5.81
N ALA A 106 -13.42 -14.05 -4.57
CA ALA A 106 -14.51 -14.83 -3.96
C ALA A 106 -15.69 -13.95 -3.48
N ARG A 107 -15.69 -12.64 -3.78
CA ARG A 107 -16.72 -11.66 -3.39
C ARG A 107 -16.95 -11.60 -1.88
N ARG A 108 -15.90 -11.69 -1.09
CA ARG A 108 -15.96 -11.47 0.37
C ARG A 108 -15.79 -10.01 0.69
N THR A 109 -16.45 -9.54 1.74
CA THR A 109 -16.11 -8.25 2.36
C THR A 109 -14.78 -8.39 3.09
N ILE A 110 -13.82 -7.54 2.75
CA ILE A 110 -12.47 -7.57 3.35
C ILE A 110 -12.44 -6.65 4.56
N LEU A 111 -12.13 -7.18 5.72
CA LEU A 111 -11.82 -6.40 6.91
C LEU A 111 -10.30 -6.17 6.94
N LEU A 112 -9.88 -4.92 6.77
CA LEU A 112 -8.47 -4.56 6.74
C LEU A 112 -8.09 -3.82 8.02
N HIS A 113 -7.44 -4.50 8.97
CA HIS A 113 -6.90 -3.86 10.16
C HIS A 113 -5.62 -3.08 9.80
N GLY A 114 -5.68 -1.77 9.94
CA GLY A 114 -4.59 -0.87 9.59
C GLY A 114 -4.96 0.61 9.71
N LYS A 115 -3.96 1.46 9.76
CA LYS A 115 -4.16 2.92 9.76
C LYS A 115 -4.61 3.37 8.38
N PRO A 116 -5.75 4.06 8.21
CA PRO A 116 -6.33 4.38 6.89
C PRO A 116 -5.37 5.11 5.95
N ASN A 117 -4.61 6.06 6.50
CA ASN A 117 -3.68 6.91 5.73
C ASN A 117 -2.28 6.30 5.58
N HIS A 118 -2.04 5.09 6.07
CA HIS A 118 -0.73 4.45 5.93
C HIS A 118 -0.54 3.91 4.50
N PRO A 119 0.63 4.13 3.85
CA PRO A 119 0.88 3.68 2.48
C PRO A 119 0.58 2.20 2.25
N GLU A 120 1.00 1.32 3.18
CA GLU A 120 0.72 -0.12 3.09
C GLU A 120 -0.78 -0.44 3.13
N THR A 121 -1.55 0.27 3.99
CA THR A 121 -3.01 0.07 4.07
C THR A 121 -3.67 0.47 2.76
N ARG A 122 -3.31 1.63 2.19
CA ARG A 122 -3.86 2.09 0.89
C ARG A 122 -3.47 1.15 -0.25
N ALA A 123 -2.20 0.71 -0.30
CA ALA A 123 -1.74 -0.25 -1.30
C ALA A 123 -2.50 -1.57 -1.20
N THR A 124 -2.70 -2.09 0.01
CA THR A 124 -3.46 -3.33 0.26
C THR A 124 -4.95 -3.15 -0.06
N LEU A 125 -5.54 -2.03 0.35
CA LEU A 125 -6.94 -1.69 0.07
C LEU A 125 -7.20 -1.64 -1.45
N SER A 126 -6.32 -1.03 -2.22
CA SER A 126 -6.43 -0.96 -3.69
C SER A 126 -6.42 -2.33 -4.37
N ARG A 127 -5.86 -3.36 -3.72
CA ARG A 127 -5.86 -4.75 -4.18
C ARG A 127 -7.04 -5.55 -3.63
N ALA A 128 -7.52 -5.16 -2.45
CA ALA A 128 -8.68 -5.77 -1.81
C ALA A 128 -10.01 -5.41 -2.48
N LEU A 129 -10.04 -4.36 -3.30
CA LEU A 129 -11.24 -3.86 -3.95
C LEU A 129 -11.36 -4.34 -5.39
N THR A 130 -12.56 -4.81 -5.74
CA THR A 130 -13.03 -5.09 -7.09
C THR A 130 -14.39 -4.41 -7.30
N PRO A 131 -14.93 -4.33 -8.52
CA PRO A 131 -16.29 -3.82 -8.73
C PRO A 131 -17.41 -4.63 -8.05
N ALA A 132 -17.09 -5.79 -7.47
CA ALA A 132 -18.09 -6.75 -6.99
C ALA A 132 -17.91 -7.13 -5.50
N ASN A 133 -17.07 -6.41 -4.75
CA ASN A 133 -16.91 -6.64 -3.32
C ASN A 133 -16.70 -5.33 -2.56
N ALA A 134 -16.72 -5.39 -1.24
CA ALA A 134 -16.47 -4.29 -0.33
C ALA A 134 -15.22 -4.51 0.52
N ALA A 135 -14.69 -3.43 1.08
CA ALA A 135 -13.69 -3.50 2.14
C ALA A 135 -14.04 -2.51 3.26
N ILE A 136 -13.69 -2.86 4.49
CA ILE A 136 -13.89 -2.07 5.69
C ILE A 136 -12.53 -1.94 6.37
N VAL A 137 -12.06 -0.70 6.55
CA VAL A 137 -10.81 -0.43 7.27
C VAL A 137 -11.12 -0.36 8.76
N VAL A 138 -10.33 -1.06 9.57
CA VAL A 138 -10.47 -1.16 11.03
C VAL A 138 -9.21 -0.61 11.68
N PRO A 139 -9.17 0.68 12.08
CA PRO A 139 -7.95 1.32 12.56
C PRO A 139 -7.45 0.83 13.92
N ASP A 140 -8.39 0.51 14.82
CA ASP A 140 -8.11 0.23 16.23
C ASP A 140 -9.19 -0.65 16.87
N LEU A 141 -9.03 -0.89 18.18
CA LEU A 141 -9.92 -1.75 18.96
C LEU A 141 -11.34 -1.18 19.10
N ASP A 142 -11.51 0.14 19.16
CA ASP A 142 -12.84 0.73 19.30
C ASP A 142 -13.62 0.57 17.98
N HIS A 143 -12.98 0.78 16.85
CA HIS A 143 -13.56 0.48 15.54
C HIS A 143 -13.86 -1.02 15.39
N ALA A 144 -13.00 -1.90 15.91
CA ALA A 144 -13.28 -3.34 15.90
C ALA A 144 -14.53 -3.70 16.73
N ARG A 145 -14.73 -3.05 17.88
CA ARG A 145 -15.95 -3.21 18.71
C ARG A 145 -17.19 -2.70 18.00
N TRP A 146 -17.14 -1.51 17.38
CA TRP A 146 -18.26 -0.98 16.61
C TRP A 146 -18.61 -1.91 15.44
N LEU A 147 -17.61 -2.38 14.73
CA LEU A 147 -17.82 -3.35 13.63
C LEU A 147 -18.45 -4.65 14.12
N ALA A 148 -17.99 -5.20 15.26
CA ALA A 148 -18.55 -6.41 15.85
C ALA A 148 -20.03 -6.23 16.23
N ASN A 149 -20.39 -5.08 16.82
CA ASN A 149 -21.77 -4.72 17.08
C ASN A 149 -22.60 -4.61 15.81
N GLY A 150 -22.03 -3.97 14.76
CA GLY A 150 -22.66 -3.84 13.46
C GLY A 150 -22.89 -5.19 12.77
N ILE A 151 -21.96 -6.13 12.86
CA ILE A 151 -22.12 -7.50 12.36
C ILE A 151 -23.26 -8.20 13.10
N HIS A 152 -23.34 -8.08 14.41
CA HIS A 152 -24.42 -8.62 15.22
C HIS A 152 -25.79 -8.04 14.87
N ALA A 153 -25.84 -6.73 14.63
CA ALA A 153 -27.05 -6.02 14.25
C ALA A 153 -27.40 -6.13 12.75
N ALA A 154 -26.54 -6.78 11.96
CA ALA A 154 -26.59 -6.79 10.50
C ALA A 154 -26.68 -5.37 9.89
N SER A 155 -26.00 -4.38 10.51
CA SER A 155 -26.05 -2.98 10.12
C SER A 155 -24.72 -2.30 10.41
N LEU A 156 -24.25 -1.43 9.50
CA LEU A 156 -23.08 -0.57 9.67
C LEU A 156 -23.45 0.91 9.90
N ALA A 157 -24.69 1.20 10.30
CA ALA A 157 -25.17 2.57 10.45
C ALA A 157 -24.32 3.43 11.42
N ASP A 158 -23.76 2.80 12.44
CA ASP A 158 -22.91 3.46 13.44
C ASP A 158 -21.42 3.41 13.13
N TYR A 159 -21.03 2.73 12.02
CA TYR A 159 -19.63 2.64 11.62
C TYR A 159 -19.23 3.82 10.73
N PRO A 160 -18.02 4.42 10.89
CA PRO A 160 -17.59 5.56 10.09
C PRO A 160 -17.66 5.27 8.57
N PRO A 161 -18.47 6.02 7.82
CA PRO A 161 -18.71 5.72 6.41
C PRO A 161 -17.46 5.87 5.54
N GLU A 162 -16.53 6.74 5.92
CA GLU A 162 -15.24 6.93 5.22
C GLU A 162 -14.30 5.72 5.30
N LEU A 163 -14.56 4.81 6.22
CA LEU A 163 -13.82 3.55 6.39
C LEU A 163 -14.49 2.38 5.66
N VAL A 164 -15.65 2.59 5.04
CA VAL A 164 -16.40 1.56 4.30
C VAL A 164 -16.30 1.86 2.80
N HIS A 165 -15.63 0.98 2.07
CA HIS A 165 -15.44 1.10 0.63
C HIS A 165 -16.40 0.17 -0.11
N HIS A 166 -17.07 0.68 -1.13
CA HIS A 166 -18.14 0.02 -1.89
C HIS A 166 -19.29 -0.48 -0.97
N PRO A 167 -19.97 0.40 -0.22
CA PRO A 167 -20.94 0.01 0.79
C PRO A 167 -22.06 -0.87 0.26
N ASP A 168 -22.48 -0.69 -1.01
CA ASP A 168 -23.52 -1.47 -1.67
C ASP A 168 -23.16 -2.96 -1.87
N HIS A 169 -21.88 -3.30 -1.72
CA HIS A 169 -21.35 -4.66 -1.87
C HIS A 169 -20.96 -5.31 -0.54
N VAL A 170 -21.26 -4.66 0.60
CA VAL A 170 -20.98 -5.22 1.92
C VAL A 170 -21.85 -6.46 2.18
N ASP A 171 -21.18 -7.57 2.45
CA ASP A 171 -21.82 -8.80 2.91
C ASP A 171 -21.18 -9.18 4.27
N LEU A 172 -21.90 -8.86 5.36
CA LEU A 172 -21.45 -9.12 6.73
C LEU A 172 -21.47 -10.61 7.11
N THR A 173 -22.00 -11.48 6.24
CA THR A 173 -22.01 -12.94 6.43
C THR A 173 -20.79 -13.60 5.78
N ARG A 174 -20.10 -12.91 4.88
CA ARG A 174 -18.98 -13.45 4.11
C ARG A 174 -17.75 -12.56 4.26
N LEU A 175 -17.09 -12.68 5.38
CA LEU A 175 -15.96 -11.85 5.77
C LEU A 175 -14.62 -12.56 5.52
N ALA A 176 -13.58 -11.76 5.25
CA ALA A 176 -12.19 -12.17 5.33
C ALA A 176 -11.38 -11.03 5.98
N MET A 177 -10.39 -11.37 6.78
CA MET A 177 -9.62 -10.37 7.53
C MET A 177 -8.14 -10.42 7.18
N ALA A 178 -7.54 -9.24 6.99
CA ALA A 178 -6.12 -9.05 6.80
C ALA A 178 -5.60 -7.89 7.67
N ASN A 179 -4.31 -7.87 7.95
CA ASN A 179 -3.67 -6.82 8.72
C ASN A 179 -2.63 -6.08 7.89
N GLN A 180 -2.48 -4.79 8.14
CA GLN A 180 -1.26 -4.07 7.83
C GLN A 180 -0.09 -4.75 8.55
N THR A 181 0.98 -5.12 7.83
CA THR A 181 2.08 -5.95 8.38
C THR A 181 2.90 -5.23 9.45
N THR A 182 2.85 -3.89 9.48
CA THR A 182 3.58 -3.03 10.42
C THR A 182 2.74 -2.58 11.63
N MET A 183 1.50 -3.09 11.81
CA MET A 183 0.74 -2.84 13.03
C MET A 183 1.42 -3.53 14.21
N LEU A 184 1.79 -2.73 15.21
CA LEU A 184 2.24 -3.22 16.51
C LEU A 184 1.00 -3.53 17.34
N PHE A 185 0.98 -4.71 17.96
CA PHE A 185 -0.02 -5.12 18.94
C PHE A 185 0.30 -4.56 20.31
#